data_98a8f9dca0be18ceb03691eafa5cecd5
#
_entry.id   98a8f9dca0be18ceb03691eafa5cecd5
#
_cell.length_a   1.000
_cell.length_b   1.000
_cell.length_c   1.000
_cell.angle_alpha   90.00
_cell.angle_beta   90.00
_cell.angle_gamma   90.00
#
_symmetry.space_group_name_H-M   'P 1'
#
loop_
_entity.id
_entity.type
_entity.pdbx_description
1 polymer ?
#
loop_
_entity_poly.entity_id
_entity_poly.type
_entity_poly.pdbx_seq_one_letter_code
_entity_poly.pdbx_strand_id
1 'polypeptide(L)'
;MDLTEAEDKKRWQEYTEELYRKDLHDSDDPDGVLTHLEPDILESEVKWALESITVNKSSGGNGIPVKLFQTLNDDAVKVLHSICQQIWKTQQWPQNWKRSVFIPIPNKGNAKECSNYGTVALISHASKVMLKILQVRLQMYMNWELPDVQAGFRKGRGTRDQIGNIHCIIEKAREFQENIFFCFINYAKAFDCVDHNKLWKILQEMGIPDHLTCLLRNQYSEQEASVRTGHGTKD
;
A
#
# COMPACT_ATOMS: atom_id res chain seq x y z
N MET A 1 17.52 11.41 29.84
CA MET A 1 16.49 10.60 30.52
C MET A 1 15.85 9.76 29.47
N ASP A 2 15.91 8.46 29.61
CA ASP A 2 15.21 7.56 28.72
C ASP A 2 13.72 7.59 29.11
N LEU A 3 12.84 7.64 28.08
CA LEU A 3 11.40 7.65 28.29
C LEU A 3 10.98 6.31 28.93
N THR A 4 9.99 6.38 29.83
CA THR A 4 9.37 5.15 30.32
C THR A 4 8.64 4.43 29.18
N GLU A 5 8.44 3.13 29.30
CA GLU A 5 7.72 2.33 28.29
C GLU A 5 6.32 2.92 27.98
N ALA A 6 5.63 3.42 29.00
CA ALA A 6 4.31 4.01 28.84
C ALA A 6 4.35 5.35 28.07
N GLU A 7 5.36 6.18 28.32
CA GLU A 7 5.55 7.45 27.60
C GLU A 7 5.91 7.22 26.13
N ASP A 8 6.74 6.22 25.86
CA ASP A 8 7.12 5.88 24.48
C ASP A 8 5.90 5.37 23.69
N LYS A 9 5.09 4.49 24.27
CA LYS A 9 3.86 3.99 23.65
C LYS A 9 2.85 5.11 23.40
N LYS A 10 2.64 6.01 24.36
CA LYS A 10 1.73 7.14 24.21
C LYS A 10 2.17 8.08 23.10
N ARG A 11 3.45 8.37 23.00
CA ARG A 11 4.03 9.21 21.95
C ARG A 11 3.82 8.62 20.54
N TRP A 12 4.00 7.30 20.40
CA TRP A 12 3.75 6.62 19.13
C TRP A 12 2.27 6.64 18.75
N GLN A 13 1.38 6.45 19.73
CA GLN A 13 -0.06 6.54 19.49
C GLN A 13 -0.45 7.95 19.01
N GLU A 14 -0.08 8.99 19.74
CA GLU A 14 -0.38 10.37 19.39
C GLU A 14 0.17 10.73 17.99
N TYR A 15 1.38 10.31 17.70
CA TYR A 15 2.00 10.56 16.39
C TYR A 15 1.28 9.86 15.23
N THR A 16 0.91 8.59 15.39
CA THR A 16 0.19 7.85 14.35
C THR A 16 -1.24 8.37 14.18
N GLU A 17 -1.94 8.70 15.26
CA GLU A 17 -3.25 9.32 15.18
C GLU A 17 -3.23 10.67 14.47
N GLU A 18 -2.23 11.52 14.73
CA GLU A 18 -2.06 12.80 14.05
C GLU A 18 -1.75 12.61 12.56
N LEU A 19 -0.87 11.66 12.22
CA LEU A 19 -0.44 11.39 10.84
C LEU A 19 -1.60 10.93 9.96
N TYR A 20 -2.49 10.09 10.50
CA TYR A 20 -3.60 9.47 9.74
C TYR A 20 -4.98 10.08 10.02
N ARG A 21 -5.10 11.09 10.91
CA ARG A 21 -6.38 11.73 11.27
C ARG A 21 -7.04 12.50 10.12
N LYS A 22 -6.29 12.89 9.10
CA LYS A 22 -6.77 13.77 8.02
C LYS A 22 -7.87 13.17 7.15
N ASP A 23 -8.07 11.85 7.21
CA ASP A 23 -8.97 11.11 6.31
C ASP A 23 -10.35 10.80 6.89
N LEU A 24 -10.65 11.25 8.14
CA LEU A 24 -11.88 10.86 8.83
C LEU A 24 -13.12 11.73 8.49
N HIS A 25 -13.00 12.72 7.63
CA HIS A 25 -14.04 13.75 7.45
C HIS A 25 -14.63 13.84 6.04
N ASP A 26 -14.94 12.73 5.36
CA ASP A 26 -15.91 12.81 4.27
C ASP A 26 -16.52 11.42 4.00
N SER A 27 -17.70 11.24 4.56
CA SER A 27 -18.59 10.12 4.24
C SER A 27 -19.51 10.50 3.06
N ASP A 28 -18.97 10.85 1.93
CA ASP A 28 -19.69 10.70 0.68
C ASP A 28 -19.71 9.20 0.35
N ASP A 29 -20.64 8.51 0.96
CA ASP A 29 -20.97 7.14 0.61
C ASP A 29 -21.66 7.21 -0.76
N PRO A 30 -21.05 6.71 -1.83
CA PRO A 30 -21.76 6.63 -3.09
C PRO A 30 -22.78 5.50 -2.96
N ASP A 31 -24.02 5.81 -2.57
CA ASP A 31 -25.20 4.97 -2.78
C ASP A 31 -25.46 4.70 -4.29
N GLY A 32 -24.39 4.56 -5.05
CA GLY A 32 -24.41 4.31 -6.47
C GLY A 32 -24.53 2.82 -6.76
N VAL A 33 -25.52 2.44 -7.52
CA VAL A 33 -25.60 1.13 -8.16
C VAL A 33 -24.30 0.94 -8.96
N LEU A 34 -23.49 -0.08 -8.60
CA LEU A 34 -22.26 -0.42 -9.30
C LEU A 34 -22.58 -0.72 -10.77
N THR A 35 -22.23 0.19 -11.66
CA THR A 35 -22.63 0.15 -13.08
C THR A 35 -21.74 -0.77 -13.92
N HIS A 36 -20.52 -1.04 -13.48
CA HIS A 36 -19.58 -1.93 -14.16
C HIS A 36 -18.95 -2.90 -13.17
N LEU A 37 -19.41 -4.15 -13.21
CA LEU A 37 -18.82 -5.23 -12.43
C LEU A 37 -17.64 -5.81 -13.20
N GLU A 38 -16.49 -5.84 -12.55
CA GLU A 38 -15.33 -6.60 -13.01
C GLU A 38 -15.61 -8.11 -12.93
N PRO A 39 -14.95 -8.94 -13.76
CA PRO A 39 -15.09 -10.40 -13.69
C PRO A 39 -14.77 -10.95 -12.31
N ASP A 40 -15.47 -12.02 -11.93
CA ASP A 40 -15.21 -12.74 -10.67
C ASP A 40 -13.74 -13.13 -10.53
N ILE A 41 -13.27 -13.23 -9.28
CA ILE A 41 -11.91 -13.68 -8.99
C ILE A 41 -11.81 -15.17 -9.32
N LEU A 42 -10.78 -15.55 -10.07
CA LEU A 42 -10.50 -16.92 -10.45
C LEU A 42 -9.59 -17.61 -9.41
N GLU A 43 -9.76 -18.91 -9.24
CA GLU A 43 -8.88 -19.72 -8.39
C GLU A 43 -7.42 -19.67 -8.84
N SER A 44 -7.17 -19.56 -10.15
CA SER A 44 -5.85 -19.38 -10.74
C SER A 44 -5.17 -18.06 -10.33
N GLU A 45 -5.94 -16.96 -10.16
CA GLU A 45 -5.41 -15.69 -9.66
C GLU A 45 -4.97 -15.80 -8.21
N VAL A 46 -5.75 -16.50 -7.39
CA VAL A 46 -5.43 -16.75 -5.97
C VAL A 46 -4.16 -17.61 -5.86
N LYS A 47 -4.06 -18.67 -6.64
CA LYS A 47 -2.88 -19.54 -6.69
C LYS A 47 -1.63 -18.76 -7.10
N TRP A 48 -1.72 -18.00 -8.18
CA TRP A 48 -0.62 -17.15 -8.64
C TRP A 48 -0.23 -16.09 -7.59
N ALA A 49 -1.21 -15.43 -6.97
CA ALA A 49 -0.93 -14.44 -5.94
C ALA A 49 -0.23 -15.05 -4.73
N LEU A 50 -0.67 -16.24 -4.29
CA LEU A 50 -0.06 -16.97 -3.19
C LEU A 50 1.40 -17.37 -3.49
N GLU A 51 1.67 -17.89 -4.69
CA GLU A 51 3.02 -18.25 -5.16
C GLU A 51 3.94 -17.03 -5.27
N SER A 52 3.38 -15.85 -5.59
CA SER A 52 4.14 -14.60 -5.70
C SER A 52 4.60 -14.01 -4.37
N ILE A 53 4.04 -14.47 -3.24
CA ILE A 53 4.41 -13.99 -1.90
C ILE A 53 5.69 -14.69 -1.44
N THR A 54 6.72 -13.92 -1.14
CA THR A 54 8.03 -14.44 -0.67
C THR A 54 7.94 -15.11 0.69
N VAL A 55 8.52 -16.31 0.82
CA VAL A 55 8.43 -17.19 1.99
C VAL A 55 9.12 -16.65 3.24
N ASN A 56 10.20 -15.90 3.07
CA ASN A 56 11.08 -15.46 4.17
C ASN A 56 10.70 -14.10 4.76
N LYS A 57 9.40 -13.75 4.79
CA LYS A 57 8.94 -12.52 5.41
C LYS A 57 8.24 -12.81 6.74
N SER A 58 8.39 -11.86 7.68
CA SER A 58 7.73 -11.93 8.99
C SER A 58 6.23 -12.17 8.82
N SER A 59 5.68 -13.02 9.67
CA SER A 59 4.23 -13.20 9.77
C SER A 59 3.56 -11.87 10.09
N GLY A 60 2.42 -11.61 9.47
CA GLY A 60 1.59 -10.46 9.81
C GLY A 60 1.02 -10.55 11.23
N GLY A 61 0.19 -9.58 11.62
CA GLY A 61 -0.38 -9.48 12.97
C GLY A 61 -1.13 -10.72 13.48
N ASN A 62 -1.57 -11.61 12.59
CA ASN A 62 -2.22 -12.89 12.93
C ASN A 62 -1.24 -14.05 13.21
N GLY A 63 0.07 -13.82 13.07
CA GLY A 63 1.10 -14.83 13.35
C GLY A 63 1.18 -16.00 12.36
N ILE A 64 0.32 -16.06 11.33
CA ILE A 64 0.29 -17.18 10.37
C ILE A 64 1.42 -17.01 9.33
N PRO A 65 2.40 -17.91 9.26
CA PRO A 65 3.49 -17.81 8.29
C PRO A 65 3.02 -18.21 6.88
N VAL A 66 3.58 -17.58 5.84
CA VAL A 66 3.31 -17.91 4.42
C VAL A 66 3.54 -19.39 4.14
N LYS A 67 4.55 -19.97 4.74
CA LYS A 67 4.90 -21.39 4.55
C LYS A 67 3.73 -22.33 4.83
N LEU A 68 2.85 -21.99 5.78
CA LEU A 68 1.66 -22.78 6.07
C LEU A 68 0.71 -22.84 4.87
N PHE A 69 0.44 -21.69 4.24
CA PHE A 69 -0.42 -21.62 3.05
C PHE A 69 0.16 -22.42 1.88
N GLN A 70 1.48 -22.40 1.71
CA GLN A 70 2.17 -23.15 0.66
C GLN A 70 2.19 -24.65 0.93
N THR A 71 2.23 -25.07 2.19
CA THR A 71 2.20 -26.50 2.57
C THR A 71 0.79 -27.10 2.38
N LEU A 72 -0.27 -26.32 2.65
CA LEU A 72 -1.66 -26.76 2.49
C LEU A 72 -2.12 -26.81 1.03
N ASN A 73 -1.33 -26.22 0.12
CA ASN A 73 -1.51 -26.25 -1.33
C ASN A 73 -2.97 -26.01 -1.80
N ASP A 74 -3.62 -26.98 -2.44
CA ASP A 74 -4.92 -26.78 -3.10
C ASP A 74 -6.06 -26.48 -2.12
N ASP A 75 -6.04 -27.02 -0.91
CA ASP A 75 -7.09 -26.71 0.08
C ASP A 75 -6.98 -25.28 0.60
N ALA A 76 -5.77 -24.76 0.81
CA ALA A 76 -5.56 -23.36 1.16
C ALA A 76 -6.01 -22.41 0.04
N VAL A 77 -5.75 -22.78 -1.22
CA VAL A 77 -6.20 -22.00 -2.38
C VAL A 77 -7.72 -21.94 -2.45
N LYS A 78 -8.43 -23.05 -2.27
CA LYS A 78 -9.91 -23.09 -2.26
C LYS A 78 -10.51 -22.22 -1.16
N VAL A 79 -9.97 -22.31 0.06
CA VAL A 79 -10.45 -21.50 1.18
C VAL A 79 -10.19 -20.02 0.92
N LEU A 80 -9.00 -19.65 0.51
CA LEU A 80 -8.65 -18.25 0.17
C LEU A 80 -9.49 -17.74 -0.99
N HIS A 81 -9.73 -18.56 -2.01
CA HIS A 81 -10.59 -18.21 -3.15
C HIS A 81 -12.02 -17.91 -2.69
N SER A 82 -12.60 -18.76 -1.84
CA SER A 82 -13.93 -18.52 -1.28
C SER A 82 -14.00 -17.19 -0.52
N ILE A 83 -12.99 -16.89 0.32
CA ILE A 83 -12.94 -15.62 1.05
C ILE A 83 -12.78 -14.45 0.08
N CYS A 84 -11.87 -14.53 -0.88
CA CYS A 84 -11.66 -13.48 -1.88
C CYS A 84 -12.93 -13.21 -2.71
N GLN A 85 -13.65 -14.27 -3.12
CA GLN A 85 -14.93 -14.12 -3.81
C GLN A 85 -16.01 -13.48 -2.92
N GLN A 86 -16.05 -13.81 -1.64
CA GLN A 86 -16.98 -13.17 -0.71
C GLN A 86 -16.69 -11.67 -0.59
N ILE A 87 -15.40 -11.29 -0.38
CA ILE A 87 -14.99 -9.89 -0.34
C ILE A 87 -15.36 -9.19 -1.65
N TRP A 88 -15.10 -9.84 -2.79
CA TRP A 88 -15.40 -9.32 -4.12
C TRP A 88 -16.87 -8.99 -4.33
N LYS A 89 -17.77 -9.90 -3.91
CA LYS A 89 -19.21 -9.76 -4.08
C LYS A 89 -19.85 -8.82 -3.06
N THR A 90 -19.39 -8.89 -1.81
CA THR A 90 -20.00 -8.11 -0.72
C THR A 90 -19.36 -6.75 -0.50
N GLN A 91 -18.19 -6.51 -1.10
CA GLN A 91 -17.35 -5.32 -0.86
C GLN A 91 -16.87 -5.19 0.60
N GLN A 92 -17.10 -6.20 1.44
CA GLN A 92 -16.76 -6.18 2.86
C GLN A 92 -15.49 -6.96 3.14
N TRP A 93 -14.55 -6.29 3.78
CA TRP A 93 -13.29 -6.90 4.21
C TRP A 93 -13.42 -7.48 5.62
N PRO A 94 -12.84 -8.66 5.89
CA PRO A 94 -12.75 -9.17 7.26
C PRO A 94 -11.99 -8.20 8.17
N GLN A 95 -12.50 -7.94 9.37
CA GLN A 95 -11.92 -6.95 10.28
C GLN A 95 -10.45 -7.26 10.63
N ASN A 96 -10.10 -8.52 10.79
CA ASN A 96 -8.71 -8.93 11.02
C ASN A 96 -7.77 -8.70 9.83
N TRP A 97 -8.30 -8.44 8.62
CA TRP A 97 -7.50 -8.08 7.45
C TRP A 97 -7.27 -6.57 7.36
N LYS A 98 -8.06 -5.79 8.06
CA LYS A 98 -7.90 -4.33 8.23
C LYS A 98 -6.90 -3.96 9.33
N ARG A 99 -6.44 -4.94 10.12
CA ARG A 99 -5.46 -4.74 11.19
C ARG A 99 -4.03 -4.84 10.67
N SER A 100 -3.21 -3.86 11.02
CA SER A 100 -1.79 -3.84 10.72
C SER A 100 -0.94 -3.69 11.98
N VAL A 101 0.27 -4.23 11.96
CA VAL A 101 1.27 -4.00 12.99
C VAL A 101 2.38 -3.14 12.40
N PHE A 102 2.55 -1.93 12.90
CA PHE A 102 3.61 -1.02 12.50
C PHE A 102 4.90 -1.31 13.27
N ILE A 103 5.97 -1.50 12.54
CA ILE A 103 7.33 -1.61 13.09
C ILE A 103 8.07 -0.32 12.74
N PRO A 104 8.41 0.52 13.74
CA PRO A 104 9.22 1.70 13.52
C PRO A 104 10.66 1.28 13.19
N ILE A 105 11.19 1.82 12.10
CA ILE A 105 12.58 1.64 11.68
C ILE A 105 13.27 2.99 11.77
N PRO A 106 14.35 3.13 12.57
CA PRO A 106 15.03 4.41 12.71
C PRO A 106 15.69 4.84 11.41
N ASN A 107 15.47 6.07 11.02
CA ASN A 107 16.21 6.76 9.98
C ASN A 107 17.43 7.50 10.60
N LYS A 108 18.17 8.23 9.78
CA LYS A 108 19.23 9.11 10.27
C LYS A 108 18.59 10.28 11.02
N GLY A 109 19.04 10.55 12.25
CA GLY A 109 18.57 11.67 13.05
C GLY A 109 18.39 11.33 14.53
N ASN A 110 17.64 12.18 15.24
CA ASN A 110 17.37 12.00 16.66
C ASN A 110 16.38 10.85 16.87
N ALA A 111 16.81 9.78 17.51
CA ALA A 111 15.99 8.61 17.83
C ALA A 111 14.82 8.91 18.80
N LYS A 112 14.78 10.10 19.40
CA LYS A 112 13.68 10.52 20.29
C LYS A 112 12.48 11.09 19.55
N GLU A 113 12.57 11.32 18.25
CA GLU A 113 11.51 11.90 17.44
C GLU A 113 10.88 10.83 16.53
N CYS A 114 9.57 10.59 16.67
CA CYS A 114 8.84 9.62 15.84
C CYS A 114 8.88 9.97 14.34
N SER A 115 8.98 11.26 14.00
CA SER A 115 9.16 11.76 12.64
C SER A 115 10.42 11.21 11.95
N ASN A 116 11.45 10.88 12.72
CA ASN A 116 12.71 10.31 12.22
C ASN A 116 12.67 8.79 12.00
N TYR A 117 11.50 8.18 12.11
CA TYR A 117 11.31 6.76 11.82
C TYR A 117 10.50 6.56 10.54
N GLY A 118 10.88 5.58 9.75
CA GLY A 118 10.01 4.97 8.75
C GLY A 118 9.19 3.85 9.39
N THR A 119 7.95 3.67 8.97
CA THR A 119 7.11 2.57 9.45
C THR A 119 7.01 1.46 8.42
N VAL A 120 7.14 0.21 8.85
CA VAL A 120 6.83 -0.96 8.02
C VAL A 120 5.55 -1.59 8.54
N ALA A 121 4.50 -1.61 7.72
CA ALA A 121 3.23 -2.24 8.06
C ALA A 121 3.30 -3.75 7.81
N LEU A 122 3.06 -4.54 8.85
CA LEU A 122 2.87 -5.98 8.76
C LEU A 122 1.37 -6.28 8.73
N ILE A 123 0.91 -6.75 7.59
CA ILE A 123 -0.48 -7.19 7.37
C ILE A 123 -0.54 -8.72 7.19
N SER A 124 -1.71 -9.32 7.35
CA SER A 124 -1.90 -10.75 7.18
C SER A 124 -1.50 -11.22 5.77
N HIS A 125 -0.98 -12.44 5.65
CA HIS A 125 -0.61 -13.00 4.34
C HIS A 125 -1.83 -13.27 3.47
N ALA A 126 -2.97 -13.65 4.08
CA ALA A 126 -4.21 -13.83 3.36
C ALA A 126 -4.71 -12.50 2.75
N SER A 127 -4.63 -11.38 3.50
CA SER A 127 -4.92 -10.05 2.97
C SER A 127 -4.00 -9.69 1.80
N LYS A 128 -2.70 -10.02 1.88
CA LYS A 128 -1.75 -9.78 0.78
C LYS A 128 -2.11 -10.49 -0.51
N VAL A 129 -2.73 -11.69 -0.44
CA VAL A 129 -3.21 -12.41 -1.63
C VAL A 129 -4.26 -11.56 -2.36
N MET A 130 -5.28 -11.10 -1.64
CA MET A 130 -6.33 -10.25 -2.23
C MET A 130 -5.77 -8.94 -2.77
N LEU A 131 -4.92 -8.24 -2.00
CA LEU A 131 -4.28 -7.00 -2.44
C LEU A 131 -3.40 -7.21 -3.68
N LYS A 132 -2.78 -8.38 -3.83
CA LYS A 132 -1.98 -8.70 -5.00
C LYS A 132 -2.83 -8.88 -6.26
N ILE A 133 -4.01 -9.51 -6.14
CA ILE A 133 -4.98 -9.62 -7.22
C ILE A 133 -5.46 -8.23 -7.64
N LEU A 134 -5.88 -7.41 -6.67
CA LEU A 134 -6.30 -6.03 -6.93
C LEU A 134 -5.20 -5.20 -7.59
N GLN A 135 -3.95 -5.33 -7.13
CA GLN A 135 -2.81 -4.64 -7.74
C GLN A 135 -2.71 -4.93 -9.23
N VAL A 136 -2.84 -6.20 -9.63
CA VAL A 136 -2.73 -6.58 -11.05
C VAL A 136 -3.89 -6.03 -11.88
N ARG A 137 -5.11 -6.14 -11.36
CA ARG A 137 -6.31 -5.63 -12.03
C ARG A 137 -6.26 -4.12 -12.20
N LEU A 138 -5.90 -3.38 -11.15
CA LEU A 138 -5.70 -1.93 -11.23
C LEU A 138 -4.59 -1.53 -12.20
N GLN A 139 -3.50 -2.29 -12.23
CA GLN A 139 -2.35 -1.97 -13.08
C GLN A 139 -2.70 -2.01 -14.57
N MET A 140 -3.70 -2.78 -14.98
CA MET A 140 -4.19 -2.79 -16.37
C MET A 140 -4.75 -1.43 -16.77
N TYR A 141 -5.54 -0.80 -15.90
CA TYR A 141 -6.09 0.55 -16.13
C TYR A 141 -5.01 1.62 -16.02
N MET A 142 -4.24 1.60 -14.95
CA MET A 142 -3.24 2.61 -14.66
C MET A 142 -2.15 2.71 -15.74
N ASN A 143 -1.77 1.60 -16.37
CA ASN A 143 -0.73 1.62 -17.40
C ASN A 143 -1.09 2.45 -18.63
N TRP A 144 -2.39 2.61 -18.93
CA TRP A 144 -2.87 3.41 -20.04
C TRP A 144 -2.90 4.91 -19.70
N GLU A 145 -3.20 5.24 -18.45
CA GLU A 145 -3.40 6.62 -18.00
C GLU A 145 -2.10 7.29 -17.53
N LEU A 146 -1.11 6.50 -17.08
CA LEU A 146 0.14 7.07 -16.59
C LEU A 146 0.98 7.64 -17.74
N PRO A 147 1.43 8.91 -17.63
CA PRO A 147 2.26 9.53 -18.66
C PRO A 147 3.61 8.82 -18.81
N ASP A 148 4.20 8.88 -20.00
CA ASP A 148 5.47 8.23 -20.28
C ASP A 148 6.64 8.69 -19.43
N VAL A 149 6.58 9.91 -18.91
CA VAL A 149 7.59 10.46 -18.00
C VAL A 149 7.56 9.83 -16.61
N GLN A 150 6.44 9.19 -16.22
CA GLN A 150 6.33 8.48 -14.95
C GLN A 150 7.13 7.18 -15.01
N ALA A 151 8.25 7.12 -14.31
CA ALA A 151 9.10 5.93 -14.22
C ALA A 151 8.90 5.14 -12.92
N GLY A 152 8.56 5.82 -11.83
CA GLY A 152 8.36 5.19 -10.53
C GLY A 152 7.23 4.16 -10.57
N PHE A 153 7.47 2.97 -9.97
CA PHE A 153 6.51 1.87 -9.85
C PHE A 153 5.98 1.28 -11.17
N ARG A 154 6.60 1.59 -12.29
CA ARG A 154 6.29 1.00 -13.61
C ARG A 154 7.21 -0.17 -13.94
N LYS A 155 6.61 -1.27 -14.43
CA LYS A 155 7.38 -2.42 -14.91
C LYS A 155 8.23 -2.02 -16.14
N GLY A 156 9.50 -2.44 -16.14
CA GLY A 156 10.44 -2.14 -17.23
C GLY A 156 11.03 -0.73 -17.21
N ARG A 157 10.73 0.08 -16.19
CA ARG A 157 11.33 1.40 -15.97
C ARG A 157 12.25 1.35 -14.74
N GLY A 158 13.51 1.61 -14.91
CA GLY A 158 14.51 1.55 -13.84
C GLY A 158 15.19 2.87 -13.56
N THR A 159 15.84 2.97 -12.39
CA THR A 159 16.65 4.14 -12.02
C THR A 159 17.76 4.39 -13.03
N ARG A 160 18.34 3.31 -13.60
CA ARG A 160 19.40 3.42 -14.62
C ARG A 160 18.92 4.17 -15.85
N ASP A 161 17.68 3.89 -16.32
CA ASP A 161 17.12 4.56 -17.49
C ASP A 161 16.92 6.06 -17.23
N GLN A 162 16.48 6.42 -15.99
CA GLN A 162 16.30 7.83 -15.62
C GLN A 162 17.61 8.56 -15.49
N ILE A 163 18.65 7.92 -14.99
CA ILE A 163 20.03 8.47 -14.98
C ILE A 163 20.50 8.70 -16.42
N GLY A 164 20.27 7.72 -17.32
CA GLY A 164 20.57 7.85 -18.75
C GLY A 164 19.87 9.05 -19.39
N ASN A 165 18.59 9.23 -19.11
CA ASN A 165 17.82 10.38 -19.61
C ASN A 165 18.42 11.73 -19.14
N ILE A 166 18.82 11.83 -17.87
CA ILE A 166 19.46 13.04 -17.34
C ILE A 166 20.80 13.28 -18.06
N HIS A 167 21.59 12.23 -18.27
CA HIS A 167 22.86 12.34 -19.02
C HIS A 167 22.61 12.85 -20.45
N CYS A 168 21.64 12.29 -21.17
CA CYS A 168 21.29 12.75 -22.51
C CYS A 168 20.87 14.23 -22.54
N ILE A 169 20.10 14.69 -21.54
CA ILE A 169 19.71 16.10 -21.41
C ILE A 169 20.93 16.99 -21.20
N ILE A 170 21.87 16.58 -20.32
CA ILE A 170 23.11 17.32 -20.06
C ILE A 170 23.98 17.40 -21.33
N GLU A 171 24.12 16.30 -22.06
CA GLU A 171 24.90 16.26 -23.29
C GLU A 171 24.31 17.19 -24.35
N LYS A 172 22.98 17.15 -24.53
CA LYS A 172 22.28 18.06 -25.45
C LYS A 172 22.44 19.52 -25.06
N ALA A 173 22.30 19.86 -23.80
CA ALA A 173 22.49 21.22 -23.34
C ALA A 173 23.93 21.72 -23.61
N ARG A 174 24.94 20.86 -23.46
CA ARG A 174 26.34 21.17 -23.83
C ARG A 174 26.52 21.38 -25.32
N GLU A 175 25.91 20.51 -26.14
CA GLU A 175 25.96 20.61 -27.61
C GLU A 175 25.40 21.94 -28.10
N PHE A 176 24.29 22.39 -27.50
CA PHE A 176 23.62 23.65 -27.88
C PHE A 176 24.09 24.86 -27.07
N GLN A 177 25.05 24.69 -26.17
CA GLN A 177 25.57 25.73 -25.24
C GLN A 177 24.46 26.41 -24.42
N GLU A 178 23.41 25.64 -24.07
CA GLU A 178 22.29 26.11 -23.25
C GLU A 178 22.49 25.77 -21.77
N ASN A 179 22.11 26.72 -20.90
CA ASN A 179 22.14 26.49 -19.47
C ASN A 179 20.89 25.71 -19.04
N ILE A 180 21.09 24.63 -18.29
CA ILE A 180 19.98 23.87 -17.69
C ILE A 180 20.07 23.91 -16.17
N PHE A 181 18.92 23.89 -15.51
CA PHE A 181 18.78 23.87 -14.07
C PHE A 181 17.95 22.66 -13.66
N PHE A 182 18.45 21.86 -12.72
CA PHE A 182 17.73 20.74 -12.16
C PHE A 182 17.21 21.06 -10.77
N CYS A 183 15.95 20.74 -10.52
CA CYS A 183 15.34 20.78 -9.20
C CYS A 183 14.88 19.36 -8.82
N PHE A 184 15.43 18.84 -7.72
CA PHE A 184 15.05 17.53 -7.19
C PHE A 184 14.15 17.71 -5.96
N ILE A 185 12.93 17.21 -6.03
CA ILE A 185 11.95 17.31 -4.94
C ILE A 185 11.79 15.93 -4.31
N ASN A 186 12.08 15.83 -3.03
CA ASN A 186 11.90 14.61 -2.24
C ASN A 186 10.88 14.87 -1.13
N TYR A 187 9.72 14.23 -1.23
CA TYR A 187 8.67 14.34 -0.21
C TYR A 187 8.98 13.49 1.01
N ALA A 188 8.92 14.09 2.19
CA ALA A 188 8.93 13.34 3.44
C ALA A 188 7.62 12.57 3.59
N LYS A 189 7.69 11.26 3.83
CA LYS A 189 6.52 10.41 4.09
C LYS A 189 5.43 10.51 3.00
N ALA A 190 5.87 10.49 1.73
CA ALA A 190 5.00 10.67 0.57
C ALA A 190 3.75 9.77 0.58
N PHE A 191 3.87 8.51 1.02
CA PHE A 191 2.75 7.58 1.08
C PHE A 191 1.83 7.81 2.27
N ASP A 192 2.37 8.26 3.41
CA ASP A 192 1.58 8.52 4.62
C ASP A 192 0.79 9.84 4.53
N CYS A 193 1.16 10.72 3.58
CA CYS A 193 0.53 12.04 3.38
C CYS A 193 -0.47 12.08 2.21
N VAL A 194 -0.87 10.94 1.66
CA VAL A 194 -1.84 10.88 0.56
C VAL A 194 -3.24 11.23 1.10
N ASP A 195 -3.88 12.20 0.45
CA ASP A 195 -5.29 12.54 0.69
C ASP A 195 -6.16 11.49 0.00
N HIS A 196 -6.82 10.64 0.78
CA HIS A 196 -7.60 9.52 0.24
C HIS A 196 -8.80 10.00 -0.58
N ASN A 197 -9.46 11.10 -0.19
CA ASN A 197 -10.61 11.61 -0.96
C ASN A 197 -10.19 12.08 -2.36
N LYS A 198 -9.02 12.74 -2.45
CA LYS A 198 -8.45 13.08 -3.76
C LYS A 198 -8.01 11.85 -4.53
N LEU A 199 -7.47 10.84 -3.85
CA LEU A 199 -7.09 9.58 -4.48
C LEU A 199 -8.30 8.91 -5.14
N TRP A 200 -9.44 8.82 -4.46
CA TRP A 200 -10.65 8.22 -5.01
C TRP A 200 -11.16 8.96 -6.24
N LYS A 201 -11.15 10.30 -6.21
CA LYS A 201 -11.52 11.13 -7.37
C LYS A 201 -10.59 10.89 -8.56
N ILE A 202 -9.29 10.86 -8.33
CA ILE A 202 -8.31 10.60 -9.40
C ILE A 202 -8.51 9.21 -10.00
N LEU A 203 -8.76 8.18 -9.19
CA LEU A 203 -9.02 6.83 -9.69
C LEU A 203 -10.27 6.78 -10.59
N GLN A 204 -11.33 7.52 -10.22
CA GLN A 204 -12.53 7.66 -11.05
C GLN A 204 -12.25 8.42 -12.36
N GLU A 205 -11.50 9.51 -12.29
CA GLU A 205 -11.07 10.29 -13.48
C GLU A 205 -10.22 9.46 -14.44
N MET A 206 -9.41 8.53 -13.91
CA MET A 206 -8.64 7.56 -14.68
C MET A 206 -9.50 6.42 -15.28
N GLY A 207 -10.82 6.44 -15.11
CA GLY A 207 -11.72 5.41 -15.62
C GLY A 207 -11.61 4.05 -14.92
N ILE A 208 -11.08 4.02 -13.69
CA ILE A 208 -11.05 2.79 -12.90
C ILE A 208 -12.49 2.45 -12.48
N PRO A 209 -12.96 1.20 -12.69
CA PRO A 209 -14.31 0.80 -12.34
C PRO A 209 -14.67 1.06 -10.89
N ASP A 210 -15.89 1.55 -10.65
CA ASP A 210 -16.40 1.85 -9.31
C ASP A 210 -16.29 0.66 -8.36
N HIS A 211 -16.50 -0.55 -8.88
CA HIS A 211 -16.34 -1.77 -8.11
C HIS A 211 -14.94 -1.93 -7.49
N LEU A 212 -13.86 -1.63 -8.23
CA LEU A 212 -12.49 -1.66 -7.72
C LEU A 212 -12.22 -0.51 -6.76
N THR A 213 -12.69 0.68 -7.08
CA THR A 213 -12.52 1.88 -6.23
C THR A 213 -13.22 1.72 -4.89
N CYS A 214 -14.48 1.22 -4.88
CA CYS A 214 -15.23 0.91 -3.66
C CYS A 214 -14.53 -0.16 -2.81
N LEU A 215 -14.00 -1.20 -3.46
CA LEU A 215 -13.30 -2.27 -2.76
C LEU A 215 -12.04 -1.76 -2.04
N LEU A 216 -11.28 -0.87 -2.68
CA LEU A 216 -10.15 -0.20 -2.07
C LEU A 216 -10.58 0.73 -0.95
N ARG A 217 -11.60 1.58 -1.18
CA ARG A 217 -12.13 2.50 -0.18
C ARG A 217 -12.58 1.76 1.09
N ASN A 218 -13.31 0.65 0.93
CA ASN A 218 -13.76 -0.18 2.05
C ASN A 218 -12.61 -0.89 2.78
N GLN A 219 -11.50 -1.16 2.09
CA GLN A 219 -10.30 -1.69 2.72
C GLN A 219 -9.60 -0.64 3.59
N TYR A 220 -9.61 0.63 3.17
CA TYR A 220 -9.02 1.74 3.93
C TYR A 220 -9.94 2.23 5.06
N SER A 221 -11.26 2.03 4.95
CA SER A 221 -12.20 2.40 6.00
C SER A 221 -11.98 1.55 7.26
N GLU A 222 -12.07 2.16 8.43
CA GLU A 222 -11.97 1.47 9.74
C GLU A 222 -10.69 0.63 9.90
N GLN A 223 -9.57 1.06 9.31
CA GLN A 223 -8.30 0.40 9.54
C GLN A 223 -7.81 0.62 10.96
N GLU A 224 -7.31 -0.44 11.56
CA GLU A 224 -6.68 -0.41 12.88
C GLU A 224 -5.18 -0.69 12.75
N ALA A 225 -4.37 0.04 13.49
CA ALA A 225 -2.94 -0.18 13.53
C ALA A 225 -2.46 -0.28 14.98
N SER A 226 -1.62 -1.27 15.25
CA SER A 226 -0.86 -1.35 16.49
C SER A 226 0.61 -1.07 16.23
N VAL A 227 1.29 -0.37 17.12
CA VAL A 227 2.72 -0.10 17.00
C VAL A 227 3.51 -1.05 17.88
N ARG A 228 4.42 -1.81 17.28
CA ARG A 228 5.35 -2.66 18.00
C ARG A 228 6.65 -1.91 18.26
N THR A 229 6.84 -1.49 19.51
CA THR A 229 8.10 -0.90 20.00
C THR A 229 9.04 -2.01 20.51
N GLY A 230 10.29 -1.65 20.86
CA GLY A 230 11.24 -2.59 21.48
C GLY A 230 10.74 -3.22 22.80
N HIS A 231 9.71 -2.66 23.41
CA HIS A 231 9.09 -3.10 24.66
C HIS A 231 7.78 -3.90 24.49
N GLY A 232 7.43 -4.30 23.28
CA GLY A 232 6.23 -5.09 22.99
C GLY A 232 5.25 -4.42 22.02
N THR A 233 4.06 -5.02 21.86
CA THR A 233 3.00 -4.52 20.98
C THR A 233 1.89 -3.89 21.80
N LYS A 234 1.35 -2.76 21.35
CA LYS A 234 0.12 -2.16 21.91
C LYS A 234 -0.83 -1.82 20.77
N ASP A 235 -2.10 -2.13 20.99
CA ASP A 235 -3.24 -1.79 20.13
C ASP A 235 -3.65 -0.34 20.34
#